data_a5fa04519f87b794d76fc480a62f76b5
#
_entry.id   a5fa04519f87b794d76fc480a62f76b5
#
_cell.length_a   1.000
_cell.length_b   1.000
_cell.length_c   1.000
_cell.angle_alpha   90.00
_cell.angle_beta   90.00
_cell.angle_gamma   90.00
#
_symmetry.space_group_name_H-M   'P 1'
#
loop_
_entity.id
_entity.type
_entity.pdbx_description
1 polymer ?
#
loop_
_entity_poly.entity_id
_entity_poly.type
_entity_poly.pdbx_seq_one_letter_code
_entity_poly.pdbx_strand_id
1 'polypeptide(L)'
;MSNLFQACKMHIDGLAYVLPSELTALLQQGAVLVDLREEVEVDIKTFGVEPQVFLPHYDFEEKWKTLPLDRPLILADSVGIWSKKFTATLMAEGYPQVASLAGGFNDWNKDGYPVKEGKCQPLDGPCLCMIKPHEKK
;
A
#
# COMPACT_ATOMS: atom_id res chain seq x y z
N MET A 1 -24.41 3.46 -4.69
CA MET A 1 -23.11 3.89 -5.17
C MET A 1 -22.33 2.69 -5.69
N SER A 2 -21.76 2.82 -6.86
CA SER A 2 -21.09 1.67 -7.45
C SER A 2 -19.73 1.45 -6.77
N ASN A 3 -19.34 0.19 -6.72
CA ASN A 3 -18.05 -0.19 -6.18
C ASN A 3 -16.97 0.09 -7.24
N LEU A 4 -16.00 0.92 -6.88
CA LEU A 4 -14.94 1.31 -7.80
C LEU A 4 -14.14 0.11 -8.31
N PHE A 5 -14.05 -0.94 -7.50
CA PHE A 5 -13.24 -2.11 -7.83
C PHE A 5 -13.99 -3.17 -8.63
N GLN A 6 -15.25 -2.98 -8.93
CA GLN A 6 -15.98 -3.96 -9.74
C GLN A 6 -15.39 -4.11 -11.13
N ALA A 7 -14.80 -3.05 -11.65
CA ALA A 7 -14.22 -3.06 -12.99
C ALA A 7 -12.81 -3.65 -13.02
N CYS A 8 -12.23 -3.96 -11.87
CA CYS A 8 -10.91 -4.57 -11.82
C CYS A 8 -10.94 -5.93 -12.50
N LYS A 9 -9.87 -6.24 -13.21
CA LYS A 9 -9.82 -7.46 -14.02
C LYS A 9 -9.59 -8.70 -13.20
N MET A 10 -9.09 -8.57 -11.98
CA MET A 10 -8.69 -9.71 -11.18
C MET A 10 -9.50 -9.77 -9.89
N HIS A 11 -10.22 -10.86 -9.71
CA HIS A 11 -10.98 -11.14 -8.50
C HIS A 11 -10.73 -12.58 -8.10
N ILE A 12 -10.29 -12.80 -6.87
CA ILE A 12 -9.99 -14.14 -6.37
C ILE A 12 -10.64 -14.29 -5.01
N ASP A 13 -11.44 -15.34 -4.85
CA ASP A 13 -12.10 -15.64 -3.58
C ASP A 13 -12.93 -14.47 -3.04
N GLY A 14 -13.57 -13.74 -3.95
CA GLY A 14 -14.41 -12.61 -3.57
C GLY A 14 -13.65 -11.33 -3.27
N LEU A 15 -12.34 -11.34 -3.42
CA LEU A 15 -11.52 -10.14 -3.18
C LEU A 15 -11.07 -9.54 -4.50
N ALA A 16 -11.15 -8.22 -4.59
CA ALA A 16 -10.67 -7.51 -5.78
C ALA A 16 -9.17 -7.29 -5.68
N TYR A 17 -8.50 -7.43 -6.80
CA TYR A 17 -7.07 -7.17 -6.91
C TYR A 17 -6.84 -6.11 -7.96
N VAL A 18 -6.10 -5.07 -7.59
CA VAL A 18 -5.75 -3.98 -8.48
C VAL A 18 -4.42 -4.33 -9.15
N LEU A 19 -4.40 -4.30 -10.47
CA LEU A 19 -3.14 -4.49 -11.19
C LEU A 19 -2.33 -3.21 -11.13
N PRO A 20 -0.99 -3.29 -11.19
CA PRO A 20 -0.18 -2.07 -11.18
C PRO A 20 -0.60 -1.05 -12.23
N SER A 21 -1.02 -1.52 -13.41
CA SER A 21 -1.45 -0.61 -14.47
C SER A 21 -2.75 0.11 -14.16
N GLU A 22 -3.51 -0.35 -13.18
CA GLU A 22 -4.79 0.25 -12.83
C GLU A 22 -4.68 1.24 -11.67
N LEU A 23 -3.60 1.18 -10.91
CA LEU A 23 -3.53 1.89 -9.63
C LEU A 23 -3.68 3.40 -9.77
N THR A 24 -2.92 4.02 -10.66
CA THR A 24 -2.93 5.47 -10.78
C THR A 24 -4.32 6.01 -11.12
N ALA A 25 -5.00 5.35 -12.06
CA ALA A 25 -6.34 5.78 -12.44
C ALA A 25 -7.33 5.66 -11.29
N LEU A 26 -7.21 4.60 -10.49
CA LEU A 26 -8.11 4.42 -9.36
C LEU A 26 -7.86 5.45 -8.28
N LEU A 27 -6.61 5.83 -8.06
CA LEU A 27 -6.29 6.90 -7.10
C LEU A 27 -6.89 8.21 -7.55
N GLN A 28 -6.88 8.49 -8.86
CA GLN A 28 -7.49 9.70 -9.39
C GLN A 28 -9.00 9.70 -9.23
N GLN A 29 -9.59 8.53 -9.10
CA GLN A 29 -11.03 8.40 -8.92
C GLN A 29 -11.46 8.39 -7.46
N GLY A 30 -10.54 8.63 -6.54
CA GLY A 30 -10.87 8.78 -5.13
C GLY A 30 -10.35 7.69 -4.22
N ALA A 31 -9.67 6.68 -4.74
CA ALA A 31 -9.10 5.63 -3.89
C ALA A 31 -7.88 6.15 -3.12
N VAL A 32 -7.58 5.49 -2.02
CA VAL A 32 -6.41 5.78 -1.20
C VAL A 32 -5.57 4.52 -1.13
N LEU A 33 -4.27 4.66 -1.36
CA LEU A 33 -3.33 3.56 -1.23
C LEU A 33 -2.90 3.45 0.22
N VAL A 34 -2.98 2.26 0.79
CA VAL A 34 -2.53 2.00 2.17
C VAL A 34 -1.29 1.12 2.09
N ASP A 35 -0.15 1.67 2.49
CA ASP A 35 1.12 0.97 2.44
C ASP A 35 1.34 0.25 3.76
N LEU A 36 1.34 -1.08 3.71
CA LEU A 36 1.44 -1.93 4.89
C LEU A 36 2.86 -2.41 5.17
N ARG A 37 3.83 -1.91 4.41
CA ARG A 37 5.21 -2.36 4.57
C ARG A 37 5.80 -1.85 5.87
N GLU A 38 6.97 -2.35 6.20
CA GLU A 38 7.66 -1.91 7.41
C GLU A 38 8.33 -0.57 7.18
N GLU A 39 8.52 0.15 8.29
CA GLU A 39 9.09 1.49 8.21
C GLU A 39 10.47 1.50 7.53
N VAL A 40 11.27 0.48 7.78
CA VAL A 40 12.60 0.42 7.18
C VAL A 40 12.52 0.33 5.65
N GLU A 41 11.52 -0.36 5.15
CA GLU A 41 11.34 -0.47 3.70
C GLU A 41 10.88 0.86 3.10
N VAL A 42 9.95 1.51 3.77
CA VAL A 42 9.43 2.80 3.31
C VAL A 42 10.51 3.87 3.37
N ASP A 43 11.40 3.79 4.36
CA ASP A 43 12.49 4.76 4.47
C ASP A 43 13.49 4.66 3.32
N ILE A 44 13.53 3.54 2.63
CA ILE A 44 14.41 3.38 1.48
C ILE A 44 13.71 3.83 0.20
N LYS A 45 12.50 3.36 -0.03
CA LYS A 45 11.79 3.67 -1.27
C LYS A 45 10.29 3.50 -1.07
N THR A 46 9.50 4.40 -1.61
CA THR A 46 8.05 4.34 -1.49
C THR A 46 7.38 4.35 -2.85
N PHE A 47 6.08 4.02 -2.86
CA PHE A 47 5.27 4.23 -4.05
C PHE A 47 5.30 5.71 -4.42
N GLY A 48 5.51 6.01 -5.69
CA GLY A 48 5.57 7.39 -6.16
C GLY A 48 4.21 7.93 -6.59
N VAL A 49 3.16 7.60 -5.88
CA VAL A 49 1.80 8.01 -6.23
C VAL A 49 1.08 8.48 -4.98
N GLU A 50 0.02 9.28 -5.19
CA GLU A 50 -0.77 9.87 -4.12
C GLU A 50 -2.24 9.73 -4.46
N PRO A 51 -3.14 9.71 -3.46
CA PRO A 51 -2.86 9.79 -2.02
C PRO A 51 -2.46 8.44 -1.45
N GLN A 52 -1.58 8.45 -0.47
CA GLN A 52 -1.22 7.21 0.22
C GLN A 52 -1.09 7.45 1.72
N VAL A 53 -1.36 6.40 2.48
CA VAL A 53 -1.28 6.39 3.93
C VAL A 53 -0.34 5.26 4.31
N PHE A 54 0.52 5.52 5.29
CA PHE A 54 1.42 4.50 5.81
C PHE A 54 0.79 3.88 7.06
N LEU A 55 0.55 2.58 7.00
CA LEU A 55 0.04 1.83 8.16
C LEU A 55 0.70 0.46 8.13
N PRO A 56 1.86 0.32 8.79
CA PRO A 56 2.60 -0.94 8.73
C PRO A 56 1.78 -2.10 9.29
N HIS A 57 2.02 -3.28 8.72
CA HIS A 57 1.19 -4.45 9.05
C HIS A 57 1.20 -4.77 10.55
N TYR A 58 2.30 -4.49 11.25
CA TYR A 58 2.37 -4.81 12.67
C TYR A 58 1.56 -3.85 13.56
N ASP A 59 1.12 -2.70 12.99
CA ASP A 59 0.24 -1.77 13.71
C ASP A 59 -1.20 -1.89 13.26
N PHE A 60 -1.49 -2.75 12.30
CA PHE A 60 -2.81 -2.78 11.67
C PHE A 60 -3.91 -3.09 12.66
N GLU A 61 -3.67 -4.06 13.54
CA GLU A 61 -4.71 -4.49 14.48
C GLU A 61 -5.17 -3.37 15.39
N GLU A 62 -4.26 -2.44 15.72
CA GLU A 62 -4.60 -1.34 16.59
C GLU A 62 -5.14 -0.12 15.87
N LYS A 63 -4.77 0.04 14.60
CA LYS A 63 -5.02 1.32 13.92
C LYS A 63 -5.91 1.24 12.70
N TRP A 64 -6.43 0.07 12.35
CA TRP A 64 -7.22 -0.02 11.12
C TRP A 64 -8.46 0.88 11.17
N LYS A 65 -8.96 1.17 12.35
CA LYS A 65 -10.15 2.02 12.48
C LYS A 65 -9.90 3.47 12.07
N THR A 66 -8.65 3.86 11.96
CA THR A 66 -8.34 5.21 11.48
C THR A 66 -8.48 5.36 9.98
N LEU A 67 -8.62 4.25 9.26
CA LEU A 67 -8.78 4.30 7.82
C LEU A 67 -10.18 4.79 7.46
N PRO A 68 -10.32 5.63 6.42
CA PRO A 68 -11.61 6.18 6.08
C PRO A 68 -12.57 5.12 5.55
N LEU A 69 -13.83 5.17 6.02
CA LEU A 69 -14.88 4.29 5.55
C LEU A 69 -15.49 4.77 4.23
N ASP A 70 -15.38 6.05 3.97
CA ASP A 70 -16.06 6.68 2.85
C ASP A 70 -15.22 6.77 1.58
N ARG A 71 -14.06 6.14 1.56
CA ARG A 71 -13.20 6.14 0.38
C ARG A 71 -12.76 4.72 0.05
N PRO A 72 -12.63 4.41 -1.24
CA PRO A 72 -12.07 3.11 -1.63
C PRO A 72 -10.63 2.99 -1.15
N LEU A 73 -10.26 1.83 -0.64
CA LEU A 73 -8.92 1.59 -0.12
C LEU A 73 -8.23 0.51 -0.92
N ILE A 74 -6.97 0.75 -1.26
CA ILE A 74 -6.14 -0.24 -1.94
C ILE A 74 -4.98 -0.54 -1.02
N LEU A 75 -4.92 -1.77 -0.51
CA LEU A 75 -3.88 -2.18 0.42
C LEU A 75 -2.71 -2.77 -0.34
N ALA A 76 -1.51 -2.44 0.09
CA ALA A 76 -0.30 -2.95 -0.57
C ALA A 76 0.77 -3.25 0.46
N ASP A 77 1.50 -4.34 0.24
CA ASP A 77 2.69 -4.66 1.01
C ASP A 77 3.78 -5.03 0.02
N SER A 78 4.81 -5.72 0.46
CA SER A 78 5.92 -6.06 -0.43
C SER A 78 5.55 -7.07 -1.50
N VAL A 79 4.78 -8.11 -1.13
CA VAL A 79 4.49 -9.22 -2.04
C VAL A 79 3.02 -9.62 -2.10
N GLY A 80 2.16 -9.01 -1.30
CA GLY A 80 0.72 -9.29 -1.37
C GLY A 80 0.18 -10.22 -0.31
N ILE A 81 0.96 -10.55 0.71
CA ILE A 81 0.52 -11.45 1.76
C ILE A 81 -0.36 -10.73 2.78
N TRP A 82 0.15 -9.63 3.31
CA TRP A 82 -0.60 -8.86 4.32
C TRP A 82 -1.79 -8.14 3.71
N SER A 83 -1.64 -7.64 2.48
CA SER A 83 -2.72 -6.92 1.85
C SER A 83 -3.92 -7.82 1.61
N LYS A 84 -3.68 -9.06 1.21
CA LYS A 84 -4.77 -10.01 1.01
C LYS A 84 -5.51 -10.26 2.32
N LYS A 85 -4.75 -10.52 3.39
CA LYS A 85 -5.33 -10.81 4.69
C LYS A 85 -6.15 -9.64 5.22
N PHE A 86 -5.59 -8.44 5.15
CA PHE A 86 -6.25 -7.28 5.73
C PHE A 86 -7.38 -6.75 4.86
N THR A 87 -7.34 -7.00 3.55
CA THR A 87 -8.48 -6.69 2.71
C THR A 87 -9.70 -7.48 3.17
N ALA A 88 -9.51 -8.78 3.41
CA ALA A 88 -10.61 -9.61 3.90
C ALA A 88 -11.07 -9.14 5.27
N THR A 89 -10.14 -8.77 6.15
CA THR A 89 -10.49 -8.28 7.48
C THR A 89 -11.34 -7.01 7.40
N LEU A 90 -10.93 -6.04 6.61
CA LEU A 90 -11.67 -4.78 6.51
C LEU A 90 -13.05 -5.00 5.91
N MET A 91 -13.18 -5.87 4.93
CA MET A 91 -14.49 -6.16 4.36
C MET A 91 -15.40 -6.79 5.40
N ALA A 92 -14.86 -7.66 6.23
CA ALA A 92 -15.64 -8.27 7.30
C ALA A 92 -16.05 -7.24 8.36
N GLU A 93 -15.30 -6.16 8.51
CA GLU A 93 -15.60 -5.11 9.46
C GLU A 93 -16.51 -4.03 8.88
N GLY A 94 -16.96 -4.19 7.65
CA GLY A 94 -17.93 -3.29 7.07
C GLY A 94 -17.41 -2.26 6.09
N TYR A 95 -16.13 -2.32 5.75
CA TYR A 95 -15.58 -1.42 4.74
C TYR A 95 -16.13 -1.83 3.37
N PRO A 96 -16.83 -0.93 2.68
CA PRO A 96 -17.55 -1.31 1.45
C PRO A 96 -16.68 -1.50 0.22
N GLN A 97 -15.51 -0.85 0.18
CA GLN A 97 -14.67 -0.90 -1.01
C GLN A 97 -13.21 -1.03 -0.60
N VAL A 98 -12.69 -2.25 -0.69
CA VAL A 98 -11.29 -2.54 -0.35
C VAL A 98 -10.74 -3.51 -1.39
N ALA A 99 -9.51 -3.28 -1.81
CA ALA A 99 -8.83 -4.16 -2.75
C ALA A 99 -7.37 -4.30 -2.37
N SER A 100 -6.70 -5.31 -2.92
CA SER A 100 -5.26 -5.50 -2.75
C SER A 100 -4.53 -5.13 -4.03
N LEU A 101 -3.33 -4.58 -3.90
CA LEU A 101 -2.49 -4.35 -5.07
C LEU A 101 -1.78 -5.67 -5.41
N ALA A 102 -2.04 -6.19 -6.60
CA ALA A 102 -1.46 -7.46 -7.03
C ALA A 102 0.05 -7.33 -7.13
N GLY A 103 0.76 -8.30 -6.53
CA GLY A 103 2.22 -8.33 -6.58
C GLY A 103 2.92 -7.37 -5.64
N GLY A 104 2.19 -6.46 -5.03
CA GLY A 104 2.75 -5.54 -4.05
C GLY A 104 3.81 -4.61 -4.59
N PHE A 105 4.60 -4.04 -3.67
CA PHE A 105 5.61 -3.08 -4.06
C PHE A 105 6.73 -3.71 -4.89
N ASN A 106 7.04 -4.97 -4.64
CA ASN A 106 8.13 -5.61 -5.39
C ASN A 106 7.83 -5.64 -6.88
N ASP A 107 6.63 -6.05 -7.28
CA ASP A 107 6.28 -6.05 -8.69
C ASP A 107 6.13 -4.63 -9.23
N TRP A 108 5.59 -3.72 -8.43
CA TRP A 108 5.47 -2.32 -8.82
C TRP A 108 6.82 -1.74 -9.20
N ASN A 109 7.80 -1.94 -8.33
CA ASN A 109 9.14 -1.41 -8.53
C ASN A 109 9.87 -2.12 -9.69
N LYS A 110 9.73 -3.43 -9.76
CA LYS A 110 10.38 -4.22 -10.80
C LYS A 110 9.88 -3.85 -12.18
N ASP A 111 8.60 -3.58 -12.30
CA ASP A 111 7.99 -3.27 -13.60
C ASP A 111 8.13 -1.81 -13.99
N GLY A 112 8.84 -1.00 -13.21
CA GLY A 112 9.17 0.36 -13.58
C GLY A 112 8.11 1.40 -13.30
N TYR A 113 7.15 1.10 -12.44
CA TYR A 113 6.14 2.08 -12.07
C TYR A 113 6.71 3.13 -11.12
N PRO A 114 6.07 4.30 -10.99
CA PRO A 114 6.65 5.41 -10.23
C PRO A 114 6.96 5.09 -8.79
N VAL A 115 8.17 5.44 -8.36
CA VAL A 115 8.60 5.29 -6.97
C VAL A 115 9.31 6.56 -6.56
N LYS A 116 9.40 6.79 -5.24
CA LYS A 116 10.15 7.90 -4.68
C LYS A 116 11.18 7.37 -3.72
N GLU A 117 12.32 8.06 -3.63
CA GLU A 117 13.30 7.77 -2.61
C GLU A 117 12.73 8.11 -1.25
N GLY A 118 13.00 7.26 -0.27
CA GLY A 118 12.59 7.52 1.08
C GLY A 118 13.61 8.37 1.81
N LYS A 119 13.54 8.36 3.15
CA LYS A 119 14.46 9.14 3.97
C LYS A 119 15.89 8.69 3.83
N CYS A 120 16.10 7.38 3.65
CA CYS A 120 17.42 6.81 3.47
C CYS A 120 17.70 6.66 2.01
N GLN A 121 18.77 7.30 1.53
CA GLN A 121 19.17 7.17 0.15
C GLN A 121 20.49 6.44 0.09
N PRO A 122 20.45 5.14 -0.07
CA PRO A 122 21.67 4.34 0.07
C PRO A 122 22.77 4.70 -0.90
N LEU A 123 22.45 5.38 -1.98
CA LEU A 123 23.46 5.74 -2.97
C LEU A 123 24.12 7.09 -2.70
N ASP A 124 23.72 7.78 -1.66
CA ASP A 124 24.25 9.11 -1.37
C ASP A 124 25.33 9.05 -0.33
N GLY A 125 26.30 8.19 -0.54
CA GLY A 125 27.36 8.03 0.43
C GLY A 125 26.80 7.43 1.69
N PRO A 126 27.43 7.67 2.84
CA PRO A 126 26.89 7.08 4.06
C PRO A 126 25.50 7.62 4.34
N CYS A 127 24.56 6.71 4.51
CA CYS A 127 23.23 7.07 4.89
C CYS A 127 23.17 7.17 6.39
N LEU A 128 22.77 8.33 6.89
CA LEU A 128 22.79 8.57 8.32
C LEU A 128 21.91 7.61 9.09
N CYS A 129 20.81 7.20 8.49
CA CYS A 129 19.92 6.26 9.16
C CYS A 129 20.52 4.88 9.30
N MET A 130 21.58 4.59 8.58
CA MET A 130 22.28 3.32 8.69
C MET A 130 23.48 3.39 9.61
N ILE A 131 24.00 4.59 9.79
CA ILE A 131 25.16 4.79 10.65
C ILE A 131 24.75 4.86 12.11
N LYS A 132 23.67 5.52 12.33
CA LYS A 132 23.15 5.64 13.66
C LYS A 132 21.95 4.79 13.81
N PRO A 133 21.86 4.19 14.63
CA PRO A 133 20.64 3.44 14.83
C PRO A 133 19.49 4.23 15.35
N HIS A 134 19.97 4.68 14.65
CA HIS A 134 19.29 5.45 14.62
C HIS A 134 18.88 6.17 15.08
N GLU A 135 19.04 6.61 14.94
CA GLU A 135 18.64 7.43 15.29
C GLU A 135 17.65 7.79 15.28
N LYS A 136 17.63 7.19 15.33
CA LYS A 136 16.73 7.32 15.19
C LYS A 136 16.20 7.26 15.70
N LYS A 137 16.61 7.08 15.68
CA LYS A 137 16.06 7.07 15.89
C LYS A 137 15.59 7.12 16.25
#